data_182beb56b6fcd4ece929448d5f74c612
#
_entry.id   182beb56b6fcd4ece929448d5f74c612
#
_cell.length_a   1.000
_cell.length_b   1.000
_cell.length_c   1.000
_cell.angle_alpha   90.00
_cell.angle_beta   90.00
_cell.angle_gamma   90.00
#
_symmetry.space_group_name_H-M   'P 1'
#
loop_
_entity.id
_entity.type
_entity.pdbx_description
1 polymer ?
#
loop_
_entity_poly.entity_id
_entity_poly.type
_entity_poly.pdbx_seq_one_letter_code
_entity_poly.pdbx_strand_id
1 'polypeptide(L)'
;VEEGEGAPVILLHGFPETNYAWRYQIPVLSRHYRVIAPDLRGYGETDKPASGYDKRNMARDIRELMRVLGLQKVVLVGHDRGARVATRFAKDYPELVDRLVVMDNVPTRIVARDLNASIARAYWFFLFHLVPDLPEALIAGREHIWLRHFFSDWTYNPSTISDEAFDTYVRAYQAPGAVRGAMADYRANAEDVAQDMA
;
A
#
# COMPACT_ATOMS: atom_id res chain seq x y z
N VAL A 1 -3.64 10.00 -9.12
CA VAL A 1 -2.83 10.83 -10.04
C VAL A 1 -2.67 10.08 -11.36
N GLU A 2 -2.75 10.81 -12.47
CA GLU A 2 -2.43 10.33 -13.81
C GLU A 2 -1.64 11.40 -14.54
N GLU A 3 -0.51 11.04 -15.19
CA GLU A 3 0.37 11.99 -15.87
C GLU A 3 1.15 11.31 -17.01
N GLY A 4 1.43 12.06 -18.09
CA GLY A 4 2.19 11.59 -19.26
C GLY A 4 1.37 10.77 -20.24
N GLU A 5 2.05 10.31 -21.31
CA GLU A 5 1.48 9.53 -22.41
C GLU A 5 2.41 8.34 -22.74
N GLY A 6 1.90 7.35 -23.49
CA GLY A 6 2.67 6.18 -23.91
C GLY A 6 2.32 4.90 -23.19
N ALA A 7 3.30 4.01 -22.99
CA ALA A 7 3.09 2.72 -22.34
C ALA A 7 2.66 2.93 -20.87
N PRO A 8 1.58 2.26 -20.40
CA PRO A 8 1.05 2.51 -19.07
C PRO A 8 1.90 1.86 -17.97
N VAL A 9 2.15 2.64 -16.91
CA VAL A 9 2.83 2.21 -15.68
C VAL A 9 1.92 2.52 -14.50
N ILE A 10 1.57 1.51 -13.71
CA ILE A 10 0.80 1.69 -12.47
C ILE A 10 1.75 1.60 -11.28
N LEU A 11 1.69 2.61 -10.39
CA LEU A 11 2.50 2.72 -9.18
C LEU A 11 1.64 2.53 -7.94
N LEU A 12 1.85 1.47 -7.17
CA LEU A 12 1.11 1.14 -5.96
C LEU A 12 1.97 1.42 -4.73
N HIS A 13 1.51 2.35 -3.89
CA HIS A 13 2.20 2.76 -2.66
C HIS A 13 2.09 1.72 -1.55
N GLY A 14 2.87 1.91 -0.48
CA GLY A 14 2.86 1.09 0.72
C GLY A 14 2.20 1.77 1.93
N PHE A 15 2.34 1.12 3.08
CA PHE A 15 2.00 1.66 4.39
C PHE A 15 3.24 2.35 5.00
N PRO A 16 3.11 3.49 5.67
CA PRO A 16 1.89 4.29 5.90
C PRO A 16 1.74 5.45 4.92
N GLU A 17 1.89 5.19 3.65
CA GLU A 17 1.95 6.19 2.59
C GLU A 17 0.60 6.34 1.85
N THR A 18 0.61 7.20 0.84
CA THR A 18 -0.42 7.39 -0.18
C THR A 18 0.26 7.48 -1.55
N ASN A 19 -0.49 7.75 -2.62
CA ASN A 19 0.10 8.01 -3.94
C ASN A 19 1.17 9.12 -3.93
N TYR A 20 1.17 9.99 -2.92
CA TYR A 20 2.16 11.04 -2.72
C TYR A 20 3.59 10.51 -2.53
N ALA A 21 3.76 9.24 -2.18
CA ALA A 21 5.05 8.57 -2.14
C ALA A 21 5.80 8.67 -3.48
N TRP A 22 5.05 8.67 -4.58
CA TRP A 22 5.57 8.67 -5.94
C TRP A 22 5.84 10.08 -6.52
N ARG A 23 5.71 11.17 -5.72
CA ARG A 23 5.83 12.57 -6.17
C ARG A 23 7.12 12.90 -6.92
N TYR A 24 8.21 12.17 -6.66
CA TYR A 24 9.49 12.37 -7.35
C TYR A 24 9.65 11.47 -8.57
N GLN A 25 9.01 10.31 -8.58
CA GLN A 25 9.08 9.35 -9.68
C GLN A 25 8.12 9.75 -10.82
N ILE A 26 6.93 10.24 -10.49
CA ILE A 26 5.91 10.63 -11.48
C ILE A 26 6.48 11.62 -12.51
N PRO A 27 7.08 12.78 -12.15
CA PRO A 27 7.58 13.74 -13.13
C PRO A 27 8.71 13.23 -14.02
N VAL A 28 9.44 12.21 -13.57
CA VAL A 28 10.52 11.60 -14.34
C VAL A 28 9.95 10.56 -15.31
N LEU A 29 9.09 9.69 -14.82
CA LEU A 29 8.51 8.59 -15.61
C LEU A 29 7.51 9.11 -16.65
N SER A 30 6.74 10.15 -16.33
CA SER A 30 5.71 10.74 -17.22
C SER A 30 6.27 11.35 -18.50
N ARG A 31 7.58 11.58 -18.56
CA ARG A 31 8.27 11.99 -19.80
C ARG A 31 8.27 10.91 -20.88
N HIS A 32 8.07 9.64 -20.50
CA HIS A 32 8.21 8.47 -21.39
C HIS A 32 7.05 7.48 -21.28
N TYR A 33 6.22 7.60 -20.23
CA TYR A 33 5.17 6.64 -19.89
C TYR A 33 3.89 7.37 -19.49
N ARG A 34 2.76 6.71 -19.66
CA ARG A 34 1.51 7.09 -19.02
C ARG A 34 1.53 6.52 -17.59
N VAL A 35 1.81 7.37 -16.61
CA VAL A 35 1.95 6.99 -15.21
C VAL A 35 0.61 7.14 -14.49
N ILE A 36 0.18 6.09 -13.80
CA ILE A 36 -1.04 6.06 -13.02
C ILE A 36 -0.66 5.67 -11.58
N ALA A 37 -0.91 6.54 -10.62
CA ALA A 37 -0.63 6.30 -9.21
C ALA A 37 -1.93 6.47 -8.40
N PRO A 38 -2.72 5.39 -8.24
CA PRO A 38 -3.91 5.44 -7.39
C PRO A 38 -3.51 5.38 -5.91
N ASP A 39 -4.37 5.91 -5.03
CA ASP A 39 -4.39 5.46 -3.65
C ASP A 39 -5.03 4.07 -3.59
N LEU A 40 -4.46 3.18 -2.80
CA LEU A 40 -5.04 1.87 -2.55
C LEU A 40 -6.33 2.00 -1.75
N ARG A 41 -7.22 1.00 -1.86
CA ARG A 41 -8.44 0.89 -1.05
C ARG A 41 -8.14 1.18 0.42
N GLY A 42 -8.88 2.13 1.02
CA GLY A 42 -8.75 2.50 2.42
C GLY A 42 -7.68 3.57 2.71
N TYR A 43 -6.87 3.94 1.72
CA TYR A 43 -5.79 4.93 1.85
C TYR A 43 -6.14 6.22 1.10
N GLY A 44 -5.45 7.30 1.48
CA GLY A 44 -5.53 8.59 0.79
C GLY A 44 -6.95 9.07 0.53
N GLU A 45 -7.25 9.38 -0.71
CA GLU A 45 -8.56 9.88 -1.15
C GLU A 45 -9.54 8.78 -1.61
N THR A 46 -9.10 7.51 -1.65
CA THR A 46 -9.99 6.40 -1.99
C THR A 46 -11.03 6.12 -0.91
N ASP A 47 -12.12 5.47 -1.31
CA ASP A 47 -13.15 4.99 -0.39
C ASP A 47 -12.56 4.06 0.68
N LYS A 48 -13.17 4.13 1.87
CA LYS A 48 -12.78 3.36 3.06
C LYS A 48 -13.90 2.40 3.46
N PRO A 49 -14.20 1.38 2.62
CA PRO A 49 -15.28 0.43 2.88
C PRO A 49 -15.03 -0.36 4.18
N ALA A 50 -16.05 -1.04 4.67
CA ALA A 50 -15.94 -1.83 5.90
C ALA A 50 -15.16 -3.14 5.72
N SER A 51 -14.98 -3.62 4.48
CA SER A 51 -14.39 -4.93 4.16
C SER A 51 -13.73 -4.97 2.78
N GLY A 52 -13.17 -6.12 2.40
CA GLY A 52 -12.57 -6.36 1.09
C GLY A 52 -11.12 -5.89 1.01
N TYR A 53 -10.38 -5.92 2.11
CA TYR A 53 -8.99 -5.49 2.18
C TYR A 53 -7.98 -6.59 1.89
N ASP A 54 -8.44 -7.81 1.64
CA ASP A 54 -7.56 -8.88 1.15
C ASP A 54 -6.99 -8.54 -0.24
N LYS A 55 -5.81 -9.08 -0.51
CA LYS A 55 -5.05 -8.67 -1.70
C LYS A 55 -5.70 -9.09 -3.02
N ARG A 56 -6.57 -10.10 -3.02
CA ARG A 56 -7.35 -10.49 -4.20
C ARG A 56 -8.40 -9.44 -4.54
N ASN A 57 -9.11 -8.91 -3.54
CA ASN A 57 -10.06 -7.82 -3.74
C ASN A 57 -9.35 -6.52 -4.16
N MET A 58 -8.22 -6.17 -3.50
CA MET A 58 -7.45 -5.00 -3.88
C MET A 58 -6.85 -5.13 -5.29
N ALA A 59 -6.41 -6.32 -5.70
CA ALA A 59 -5.99 -6.59 -7.08
C ALA A 59 -7.14 -6.44 -8.08
N ARG A 60 -8.35 -6.82 -7.67
CA ARG A 60 -9.55 -6.59 -8.51
C ARG A 60 -9.84 -5.10 -8.70
N ASP A 61 -9.60 -4.26 -7.68
CA ASP A 61 -9.73 -2.80 -7.82
C ASP A 61 -8.79 -2.27 -8.93
N ILE A 62 -7.55 -2.76 -8.97
CA ILE A 62 -6.58 -2.38 -10.00
C ILE A 62 -7.04 -2.87 -11.38
N ARG A 63 -7.58 -4.09 -11.47
CA ARG A 63 -8.16 -4.62 -12.73
C ARG A 63 -9.30 -3.74 -13.22
N GLU A 64 -10.21 -3.34 -12.32
CA GLU A 64 -11.34 -2.49 -12.69
C GLU A 64 -10.88 -1.07 -13.08
N LEU A 65 -9.88 -0.53 -12.40
CA LEU A 65 -9.23 0.72 -12.81
C LEU A 65 -8.68 0.61 -14.23
N MET A 66 -7.95 -0.46 -14.55
CA MET A 66 -7.44 -0.71 -15.89
C MET A 66 -8.57 -0.78 -16.93
N ARG A 67 -9.67 -1.48 -16.59
CA ARG A 67 -10.85 -1.59 -17.48
C ARG A 67 -11.45 -0.23 -17.78
N VAL A 68 -11.63 0.62 -16.76
CA VAL A 68 -12.19 1.97 -16.91
C VAL A 68 -11.27 2.86 -17.76
N LEU A 69 -9.96 2.72 -17.60
CA LEU A 69 -8.95 3.48 -18.35
C LEU A 69 -8.64 2.91 -19.74
N GLY A 70 -9.27 1.79 -20.12
CA GLY A 70 -9.06 1.12 -21.41
C GLY A 70 -7.68 0.49 -21.57
N LEU A 71 -7.01 0.12 -20.46
CA LEU A 71 -5.67 -0.45 -20.47
C LEU A 71 -5.72 -1.96 -20.70
N GLN A 72 -4.92 -2.44 -21.67
CA GLN A 72 -4.85 -3.86 -22.00
C GLN A 72 -3.73 -4.56 -21.23
N LYS A 73 -2.60 -3.90 -21.03
CA LYS A 73 -1.43 -4.44 -20.38
C LYS A 73 -0.62 -3.31 -19.73
N VAL A 74 -0.02 -3.54 -18.57
CA VAL A 74 0.70 -2.51 -17.81
C VAL A 74 2.03 -3.02 -17.26
N VAL A 75 2.97 -2.09 -17.08
CA VAL A 75 4.05 -2.27 -16.12
C VAL A 75 3.48 -1.98 -14.73
N LEU A 76 3.59 -2.93 -13.82
CA LEU A 76 3.06 -2.81 -12.47
C LEU A 76 4.20 -2.69 -11.46
N VAL A 77 4.23 -1.60 -10.71
CA VAL A 77 5.23 -1.33 -9.68
C VAL A 77 4.53 -1.26 -8.34
N GLY A 78 5.00 -2.02 -7.38
CA GLY A 78 4.45 -2.00 -6.02
C GLY A 78 5.55 -1.87 -4.96
N HIS A 79 5.27 -1.06 -3.95
CA HIS A 79 6.10 -0.88 -2.76
C HIS A 79 5.35 -1.37 -1.52
N ASP A 80 6.01 -2.11 -0.61
CA ASP A 80 5.45 -2.62 0.66
C ASP A 80 4.06 -3.29 0.50
N ARG A 81 2.98 -2.71 1.04
CA ARG A 81 1.60 -3.22 0.89
C ARG A 81 1.16 -3.24 -0.56
N GLY A 82 1.55 -2.22 -1.34
CA GLY A 82 1.30 -2.18 -2.78
C GLY A 82 2.02 -3.29 -3.54
N ALA A 83 3.20 -3.71 -3.10
CA ALA A 83 3.91 -4.85 -3.67
C ALA A 83 3.16 -6.17 -3.47
N ARG A 84 2.46 -6.33 -2.34
CA ARG A 84 1.59 -7.50 -2.10
C ARG A 84 0.38 -7.52 -3.05
N VAL A 85 -0.25 -6.36 -3.26
CA VAL A 85 -1.33 -6.20 -4.24
C VAL A 85 -0.83 -6.49 -5.65
N ALA A 86 0.32 -5.92 -6.03
CA ALA A 86 0.93 -6.13 -7.35
C ALA A 86 1.28 -7.60 -7.60
N THR A 87 1.83 -8.28 -6.59
CA THR A 87 2.15 -9.72 -6.67
C THR A 87 0.86 -10.55 -6.83
N ARG A 88 -0.18 -10.24 -6.06
CA ARG A 88 -1.48 -10.92 -6.17
C ARG A 88 -2.10 -10.67 -7.54
N PHE A 89 -2.06 -9.43 -8.03
CA PHE A 89 -2.53 -9.07 -9.36
C PHE A 89 -1.83 -9.88 -10.46
N ALA A 90 -0.50 -9.97 -10.40
CA ALA A 90 0.28 -10.71 -11.40
C ALA A 90 0.00 -12.22 -11.38
N LYS A 91 -0.39 -12.78 -10.22
CA LYS A 91 -0.81 -14.18 -10.12
C LYS A 91 -2.21 -14.40 -10.69
N ASP A 92 -3.15 -13.50 -10.42
CA ASP A 92 -4.56 -13.65 -10.82
C ASP A 92 -4.82 -13.22 -12.27
N TYR A 93 -4.01 -12.28 -12.81
CA TYR A 93 -4.16 -11.66 -14.13
C TYR A 93 -2.82 -11.54 -14.87
N PRO A 94 -2.07 -12.65 -15.07
CA PRO A 94 -0.73 -12.60 -15.66
C PRO A 94 -0.72 -12.03 -17.09
N GLU A 95 -1.82 -12.18 -17.83
CA GLU A 95 -1.98 -11.66 -19.20
C GLU A 95 -2.02 -10.13 -19.24
N LEU A 96 -2.42 -9.47 -18.13
CA LEU A 96 -2.51 -8.01 -18.02
C LEU A 96 -1.20 -7.34 -17.56
N VAL A 97 -0.18 -8.14 -17.21
CA VAL A 97 1.12 -7.64 -16.71
C VAL A 97 2.19 -7.77 -17.78
N ASP A 98 2.77 -6.64 -18.19
CA ASP A 98 3.96 -6.65 -19.05
C ASP A 98 5.22 -6.91 -18.22
N ARG A 99 5.38 -6.17 -17.14
CA ARG A 99 6.48 -6.32 -16.19
C ARG A 99 5.98 -6.06 -14.77
N LEU A 100 6.56 -6.77 -13.81
CA LEU A 100 6.32 -6.58 -12.38
C LEU A 100 7.60 -6.10 -11.70
N VAL A 101 7.49 -5.00 -10.96
CA VAL A 101 8.53 -4.50 -10.06
C VAL A 101 8.00 -4.53 -8.62
N VAL A 102 8.71 -5.23 -7.76
CA VAL A 102 8.37 -5.38 -6.34
C VAL A 102 9.49 -4.77 -5.50
N MET A 103 9.14 -3.84 -4.63
CA MET A 103 10.10 -3.11 -3.81
C MET A 103 9.76 -3.28 -2.34
N ASP A 104 10.80 -3.48 -1.53
CA ASP A 104 10.79 -3.53 -0.06
C ASP A 104 9.62 -4.37 0.51
N ASN A 105 9.54 -5.63 0.07
CA ASN A 105 8.46 -6.52 0.49
C ASN A 105 8.95 -7.94 0.76
N VAL A 106 8.57 -8.47 1.93
CA VAL A 106 8.68 -9.90 2.24
C VAL A 106 7.32 -10.56 2.03
N PRO A 107 7.24 -11.66 1.27
CA PRO A 107 5.98 -12.37 1.06
C PRO A 107 5.27 -12.71 2.38
N THR A 108 3.96 -12.47 2.46
CA THR A 108 3.16 -12.60 3.69
C THR A 108 3.33 -13.97 4.35
N ARG A 109 3.35 -15.04 3.55
CA ARG A 109 3.57 -16.42 4.02
C ARG A 109 4.90 -16.63 4.73
N ILE A 110 5.95 -15.90 4.34
CA ILE A 110 7.29 -16.02 4.95
C ILE A 110 7.27 -15.39 6.35
N VAL A 111 6.70 -14.17 6.47
CA VAL A 111 6.56 -13.49 7.76
C VAL A 111 5.75 -14.35 8.74
N ALA A 112 4.66 -14.94 8.28
CA ALA A 112 3.79 -15.79 9.12
C ALA A 112 4.49 -17.09 9.56
N ARG A 113 5.35 -17.67 8.72
CA ARG A 113 6.06 -18.93 9.02
C ARG A 113 7.16 -18.74 10.06
N ASP A 114 7.91 -17.65 9.97
CA ASP A 114 9.19 -17.49 10.67
C ASP A 114 9.06 -16.60 11.93
N LEU A 115 7.86 -16.43 12.46
CA LEU A 115 7.61 -15.59 13.63
C LEU A 115 8.37 -16.10 14.87
N ASN A 116 9.35 -15.30 15.32
CA ASN A 116 10.12 -15.49 16.53
C ASN A 116 10.23 -14.18 17.31
N ALA A 117 10.83 -14.17 18.51
CA ALA A 117 10.89 -12.98 19.36
C ALA A 117 11.57 -11.78 18.69
N SER A 118 12.61 -12.01 17.87
CA SER A 118 13.28 -10.94 17.13
C SER A 118 12.37 -10.35 16.04
N ILE A 119 11.74 -11.22 15.26
CA ILE A 119 10.79 -10.83 14.22
C ILE A 119 9.55 -10.16 14.84
N ALA A 120 9.02 -10.71 15.94
CA ALA A 120 7.88 -10.12 16.66
C ALA A 120 8.21 -8.69 17.15
N ARG A 121 9.45 -8.44 17.59
CA ARG A 121 9.89 -7.10 17.98
C ARG A 121 10.00 -6.15 16.77
N ALA A 122 10.55 -6.60 15.65
CA ALA A 122 10.68 -5.79 14.44
C ALA A 122 9.31 -5.51 13.78
N TYR A 123 8.40 -6.49 13.85
CA TYR A 123 7.06 -6.44 13.26
C TYR A 123 5.95 -6.31 14.31
N TRP A 124 6.24 -5.69 15.48
CA TRP A 124 5.27 -5.50 16.57
C TRP A 124 3.96 -4.89 16.09
N PHE A 125 4.03 -3.96 15.14
CA PHE A 125 2.89 -3.27 14.56
C PHE A 125 1.94 -4.22 13.80
N PHE A 126 2.44 -5.30 13.20
CA PHE A 126 1.58 -6.33 12.60
C PHE A 126 0.63 -6.92 13.64
N LEU A 127 1.16 -7.31 14.80
CA LEU A 127 0.36 -7.88 15.88
C LEU A 127 -0.59 -6.84 16.49
N PHE A 128 -0.11 -5.61 16.68
CA PHE A 128 -0.91 -4.52 17.19
C PHE A 128 -2.08 -4.18 16.26
N HIS A 129 -1.83 -4.09 14.95
CA HIS A 129 -2.86 -3.76 13.96
C HIS A 129 -3.91 -4.88 13.81
N LEU A 130 -3.61 -6.11 14.23
CA LEU A 130 -4.59 -7.21 14.21
C LEU A 130 -5.64 -7.09 15.31
N VAL A 131 -5.34 -6.39 16.41
CA VAL A 131 -6.27 -6.27 17.55
C VAL A 131 -7.49 -5.46 17.12
N PRO A 132 -8.73 -5.96 17.32
CA PRO A 132 -9.93 -5.20 16.99
C PRO A 132 -10.06 -3.93 17.82
N ASP A 133 -10.44 -2.82 17.18
CA ASP A 133 -10.83 -1.53 17.76
C ASP A 133 -9.77 -0.79 18.60
N LEU A 134 -8.84 -1.51 19.23
CA LEU A 134 -7.82 -0.91 20.12
C LEU A 134 -6.84 0.01 19.39
N PRO A 135 -6.26 -0.37 18.25
CA PRO A 135 -5.39 0.51 17.47
C PRO A 135 -6.12 1.80 17.08
N GLU A 136 -7.33 1.69 16.56
CA GLU A 136 -8.14 2.84 16.16
C GLU A 136 -8.38 3.80 17.34
N ALA A 137 -8.74 3.26 18.49
CA ALA A 137 -8.99 4.06 19.70
C ALA A 137 -7.72 4.76 20.23
N LEU A 138 -6.56 4.12 20.12
CA LEU A 138 -5.29 4.69 20.58
C LEU A 138 -4.68 5.69 19.58
N ILE A 139 -4.91 5.49 18.28
CA ILE A 139 -4.34 6.33 17.21
C ILE A 139 -5.17 7.57 16.95
N ALA A 140 -6.51 7.49 17.08
CA ALA A 140 -7.41 8.60 16.81
C ALA A 140 -7.02 9.88 17.59
N GLY A 141 -6.79 10.96 16.85
CA GLY A 141 -6.29 12.24 17.37
C GLY A 141 -4.80 12.26 17.70
N ARG A 142 -4.08 11.16 17.44
CA ARG A 142 -2.62 11.00 17.63
C ARG A 142 -1.92 10.45 16.39
N GLU A 143 -2.53 10.58 15.22
CA GLU A 143 -2.02 10.06 13.95
C GLU A 143 -0.60 10.54 13.69
N HIS A 144 -0.29 11.80 14.04
CA HIS A 144 1.05 12.37 13.88
C HIS A 144 2.10 11.66 14.74
N ILE A 145 1.79 11.21 15.97
CA ILE A 145 2.72 10.47 16.83
C ILE A 145 2.96 9.09 16.24
N TRP A 146 1.87 8.42 15.84
CA TRP A 146 1.92 7.07 15.28
C TRP A 146 2.68 7.03 13.95
N LEU A 147 2.39 7.96 13.02
CA LEU A 147 3.09 8.06 11.74
C LEU A 147 4.57 8.45 11.91
N ARG A 148 4.87 9.39 12.83
CA ARG A 148 6.26 9.82 13.08
C ARG A 148 7.14 8.65 13.49
N HIS A 149 6.62 7.72 14.29
CA HIS A 149 7.36 6.51 14.67
C HIS A 149 7.82 5.73 13.43
N PHE A 150 6.92 5.44 12.49
CA PHE A 150 7.27 4.68 11.29
C PHE A 150 8.24 5.43 10.38
N PHE A 151 7.97 6.69 10.09
CA PHE A 151 8.85 7.49 9.22
C PHE A 151 10.24 7.71 9.83
N SER A 152 10.37 7.75 11.16
CA SER A 152 11.67 7.85 11.82
C SER A 152 12.42 6.53 11.86
N ASP A 153 11.74 5.42 12.13
CA ASP A 153 12.35 4.10 12.30
C ASP A 153 12.70 3.42 10.97
N TRP A 154 11.87 3.64 9.94
CA TRP A 154 12.00 2.92 8.68
C TRP A 154 12.73 3.70 7.60
N THR A 155 13.07 4.95 7.84
CA THR A 155 13.80 5.77 6.87
C THR A 155 15.27 5.83 7.25
N TYR A 156 16.16 5.38 6.34
CA TYR A 156 17.62 5.44 6.55
C TYR A 156 18.09 6.85 6.86
N ASN A 157 17.54 7.85 6.17
CA ASN A 157 17.80 9.26 6.46
C ASN A 157 16.46 9.99 6.69
N PRO A 158 16.03 10.15 7.95
CA PRO A 158 14.73 10.78 8.28
C PRO A 158 14.55 12.20 7.73
N SER A 159 15.66 12.93 7.44
CA SER A 159 15.59 14.28 6.86
C SER A 159 15.08 14.30 5.41
N THR A 160 14.96 13.14 4.74
CA THR A 160 14.37 13.04 3.40
C THR A 160 12.84 13.17 3.41
N ILE A 161 12.22 12.97 4.57
CA ILE A 161 10.79 13.22 4.76
C ILE A 161 10.63 14.64 5.30
N SER A 162 10.36 15.59 4.40
CA SER A 162 10.11 16.98 4.79
C SER A 162 8.87 17.09 5.67
N ASP A 163 8.77 18.16 6.46
CA ASP A 163 7.58 18.42 7.28
C ASP A 163 6.31 18.52 6.42
N GLU A 164 6.39 19.12 5.22
CA GLU A 164 5.28 19.18 4.26
C GLU A 164 4.82 17.77 3.82
N ALA A 165 5.78 16.90 3.52
CA ALA A 165 5.48 15.52 3.13
C ALA A 165 4.84 14.76 4.31
N PHE A 166 5.39 14.92 5.51
CA PHE A 166 4.86 14.32 6.71
C PHE A 166 3.44 14.79 7.00
N ASP A 167 3.19 16.10 6.94
CA ASP A 167 1.87 16.68 7.17
C ASP A 167 0.84 16.21 6.13
N THR A 168 1.29 15.95 4.90
CA THR A 168 0.42 15.37 3.85
C THR A 168 -0.06 13.97 4.25
N TYR A 169 0.81 13.12 4.75
CA TYR A 169 0.42 11.81 5.25
C TYR A 169 -0.45 11.90 6.52
N VAL A 170 -0.13 12.81 7.44
CA VAL A 170 -0.96 13.02 8.65
C VAL A 170 -2.40 13.41 8.27
N ARG A 171 -2.57 14.37 7.37
CA ARG A 171 -3.90 14.77 6.88
C ARG A 171 -4.67 13.59 6.26
N ALA A 172 -4.00 12.76 5.48
CA ALA A 172 -4.62 11.58 4.87
C ALA A 172 -5.14 10.60 5.93
N TYR A 173 -4.39 10.39 7.02
CA TYR A 173 -4.80 9.50 8.11
C TYR A 173 -5.82 10.11 9.08
N GLN A 174 -5.95 11.43 9.13
CA GLN A 174 -7.01 12.13 9.88
C GLN A 174 -8.37 12.07 9.19
N ALA A 175 -8.41 11.65 7.92
CA ALA A 175 -9.67 11.49 7.20
C ALA A 175 -10.54 10.39 7.85
N PRO A 176 -11.87 10.57 7.91
CA PRO A 176 -12.77 9.58 8.50
C PRO A 176 -12.59 8.19 7.91
N GLY A 177 -12.34 7.20 8.77
CA GLY A 177 -12.15 5.81 8.40
C GLY A 177 -10.75 5.43 7.90
N ALA A 178 -9.81 6.36 7.76
CA ALA A 178 -8.47 6.07 7.24
C ALA A 178 -7.67 5.12 8.13
N VAL A 179 -7.62 5.39 9.44
CA VAL A 179 -6.97 4.49 10.41
C VAL A 179 -7.64 3.11 10.37
N ARG A 180 -8.98 3.05 10.38
CA ARG A 180 -9.72 1.77 10.28
C ARG A 180 -9.40 1.03 8.98
N GLY A 181 -9.32 1.71 7.84
CA GLY A 181 -8.96 1.13 6.56
C GLY A 181 -7.56 0.51 6.59
N ALA A 182 -6.57 1.24 7.12
CA ALA A 182 -5.21 0.73 7.29
C ALA A 182 -5.16 -0.50 8.21
N MET A 183 -5.89 -0.50 9.35
CA MET A 183 -5.97 -1.68 10.23
C MET A 183 -6.66 -2.86 9.54
N ALA A 184 -7.72 -2.61 8.76
CA ALA A 184 -8.42 -3.65 8.02
C ALA A 184 -7.53 -4.32 6.97
N ASP A 185 -6.63 -3.57 6.32
CA ASP A 185 -5.62 -4.12 5.41
C ASP A 185 -4.68 -5.11 6.12
N TYR A 186 -4.24 -4.82 7.35
CA TYR A 186 -3.43 -5.75 8.12
C TYR A 186 -4.24 -6.95 8.63
N ARG A 187 -5.48 -6.76 9.06
CA ARG A 187 -6.37 -7.85 9.52
C ARG A 187 -6.69 -8.86 8.42
N ALA A 188 -6.64 -8.46 7.14
CA ALA A 188 -6.81 -9.35 6.01
C ALA A 188 -5.62 -10.32 5.78
N ASN A 189 -4.50 -10.19 6.51
CA ASN A 189 -3.31 -11.01 6.30
C ASN A 189 -3.57 -12.53 6.39
N ALA A 190 -4.46 -12.99 7.26
CA ALA A 190 -4.78 -14.42 7.38
C ALA A 190 -5.45 -14.95 6.09
N GLU A 191 -6.33 -14.16 5.50
CA GLU A 191 -6.95 -14.45 4.22
C GLU A 191 -5.93 -14.41 3.08
N ASP A 192 -5.04 -13.40 3.08
CA ASP A 192 -3.95 -13.28 2.12
C ASP A 192 -3.04 -14.52 2.12
N VAL A 193 -2.67 -15.04 3.31
CA VAL A 193 -1.87 -16.26 3.44
C VAL A 193 -2.63 -17.46 2.86
N ALA A 194 -3.91 -17.61 3.17
CA ALA A 194 -4.73 -18.70 2.64
C ALA A 194 -4.84 -18.62 1.10
N GLN A 195 -5.00 -17.43 0.55
CA GLN A 195 -5.04 -17.20 -0.91
C GLN A 195 -3.70 -17.46 -1.59
N ASP A 196 -2.58 -17.25 -0.90
CA ASP A 196 -1.23 -17.49 -1.44
C ASP A 196 -0.85 -18.99 -1.44
N MET A 197 -1.51 -19.80 -0.62
CA MET A 197 -1.29 -21.24 -0.53
C MET A 197 -2.19 -22.06 -1.47
N ALA A 198 -3.25 -21.45 -2.00
CA ALA A 198 -4.20 -22.07 -2.93
C ALA A 198 -3.74 -21.95 -4.38
#